data_a39b73082489ec586709c5c7b22ce06f
#
_entry.id   a39b73082489ec586709c5c7b22ce06f
#
_cell.length_a   1.000
_cell.length_b   1.000
_cell.length_c   1.000
_cell.angle_alpha   90.00
_cell.angle_beta   90.00
_cell.angle_gamma   90.00
#
_symmetry.space_group_name_H-M   'P 1'
#
loop_
_entity.id
_entity.type
_entity.pdbx_description
1 polymer ?
#
loop_
_entity_poly.entity_id
_entity_poly.type
_entity_poly.pdbx_seq_one_letter_code
_entity_poly.pdbx_strand_id
1 'polypeptide(L)'
;MSIHIDRFEEEVHFLMAERGKEYYDAHQVLLLKQTQDGWTAVIEGNETYQVLLEGHDVITQWHCTCPFEHGPVCKHVAAVLYAVRDEIQINRASASGEIDRWIDDADADELRRLLKMEVRMNETVRNSVYRELKSRE
;
A
#
# COMPACT_ATOMS: atom_id res chain seq x y z
N MET A 1 14.04 0.84 19.72
CA MET A 1 13.85 -0.15 18.65
C MET A 1 13.50 0.58 17.36
N SER A 2 14.07 0.16 16.26
CA SER A 2 13.75 0.71 14.93
C SER A 2 13.30 -0.42 14.02
N ILE A 3 12.36 -0.11 13.12
CA ILE A 3 11.85 -1.08 12.16
C ILE A 3 12.28 -0.63 10.77
N HIS A 4 12.93 -1.52 10.02
CA HIS A 4 13.38 -1.26 8.65
C HIS A 4 12.31 -1.77 7.67
N ILE A 5 11.82 -0.90 6.82
CA ILE A 5 10.72 -1.24 5.88
C ILE A 5 11.12 -2.39 4.94
N ASP A 6 12.36 -2.45 4.51
CA ASP A 6 12.82 -3.49 3.57
C ASP A 6 12.94 -4.88 4.20
N ARG A 7 12.97 -4.99 5.52
CA ARG A 7 13.14 -6.27 6.22
C ARG A 7 12.36 -6.36 7.53
N PHE A 8 11.27 -5.62 7.68
CA PHE A 8 10.51 -5.59 8.94
C PHE A 8 10.00 -6.97 9.37
N GLU A 9 9.82 -7.89 8.43
CA GLU A 9 9.35 -9.24 8.72
C GLU A 9 10.32 -10.01 9.61
N GLU A 10 11.60 -9.64 9.62
CA GLU A 10 12.62 -10.22 10.49
C GLU A 10 12.65 -9.55 11.87
N GLU A 11 12.07 -8.38 12.00
CA GLU A 11 12.12 -7.53 13.20
C GLU A 11 10.82 -7.55 14.00
N VAL A 12 9.70 -7.86 13.36
CA VAL A 12 8.37 -7.91 13.95
C VAL A 12 8.03 -9.37 14.28
N HIS A 13 7.29 -9.59 15.37
CA HIS A 13 6.85 -10.93 15.73
C HIS A 13 6.14 -11.59 14.55
N PHE A 14 6.51 -12.82 14.24
CA PHE A 14 6.06 -13.49 13.01
C PHE A 14 4.53 -13.63 12.90
N LEU A 15 3.81 -13.84 14.01
CA LEU A 15 2.35 -13.91 13.99
C LEU A 15 1.72 -12.56 13.63
N MET A 16 2.29 -11.47 14.09
CA MET A 16 1.79 -10.13 13.75
C MET A 16 2.10 -9.79 12.32
N ALA A 17 3.27 -10.16 11.82
CA ALA A 17 3.62 -9.99 10.41
C ALA A 17 2.66 -10.79 9.51
N GLU A 18 2.38 -12.04 9.86
CA GLU A 18 1.47 -12.90 9.10
C GLU A 18 0.04 -12.34 9.08
N ARG A 19 -0.47 -11.93 10.24
CA ARG A 19 -1.81 -11.32 10.33
C ARG A 19 -1.88 -9.99 9.60
N GLY A 20 -0.82 -9.19 9.69
CA GLY A 20 -0.71 -7.94 8.95
C GLY A 20 -0.76 -8.15 7.45
N LYS A 21 -0.08 -9.20 6.97
CA LYS A 21 -0.11 -9.55 5.55
C LYS A 21 -1.53 -9.92 5.10
N GLU A 22 -2.26 -10.67 5.92
CA GLU A 22 -3.66 -11.02 5.63
C GLU A 22 -4.54 -9.78 5.50
N TYR A 23 -4.39 -8.81 6.42
CA TYR A 23 -5.10 -7.53 6.34
C TYR A 23 -4.74 -6.75 5.09
N TYR A 24 -3.46 -6.70 4.75
CA TYR A 24 -2.99 -5.99 3.57
C TYR A 24 -3.50 -6.65 2.29
N ASP A 25 -3.38 -7.97 2.18
CA ASP A 25 -3.84 -8.73 1.01
C ASP A 25 -5.36 -8.65 0.83
N ALA A 26 -6.11 -8.48 1.92
CA ALA A 26 -7.56 -8.31 1.89
C ALA A 26 -8.00 -6.86 1.61
N HIS A 27 -7.06 -5.97 1.28
CA HIS A 27 -7.32 -4.55 0.98
C HIS A 27 -7.95 -3.79 2.15
N GLN A 28 -7.58 -4.15 3.37
CA GLN A 28 -8.10 -3.50 4.57
C GLN A 28 -7.32 -2.25 4.98
N VAL A 29 -6.19 -1.96 4.34
CA VAL A 29 -5.53 -0.66 4.44
C VAL A 29 -6.25 0.28 3.47
N LEU A 30 -7.17 1.08 4.00
CA LEU A 30 -8.08 1.89 3.19
C LEU A 30 -7.42 3.16 2.65
N LEU A 31 -6.49 3.72 3.41
CA LEU A 31 -5.84 4.97 3.08
C LEU A 31 -4.41 4.92 3.62
N LEU A 32 -3.46 5.28 2.78
CA LEU A 32 -2.07 5.45 3.16
C LEU A 32 -1.60 6.79 2.63
N LYS A 33 -0.98 7.59 3.51
CA LYS A 33 -0.52 8.92 3.14
C LYS A 33 0.86 9.16 3.73
N GLN A 34 1.80 9.61 2.89
CA GLN A 34 3.10 10.05 3.34
C GLN A 34 2.98 11.45 3.93
N THR A 35 3.62 11.67 5.07
CA THR A 35 3.68 12.97 5.73
C THR A 35 5.14 13.44 5.80
N GLN A 36 5.35 14.67 6.25
CA GLN A 36 6.69 15.19 6.44
C GLN A 36 7.49 14.32 7.42
N ASP A 37 6.87 13.82 8.46
CA ASP A 37 7.53 13.07 9.54
C ASP A 37 7.47 11.55 9.35
N GLY A 38 6.66 11.06 8.43
CA GLY A 38 6.50 9.63 8.24
C GLY A 38 5.28 9.25 7.42
N TRP A 39 4.39 8.44 8.01
CA TRP A 39 3.21 7.91 7.33
C TRP A 39 2.01 7.91 8.25
N THR A 40 0.84 8.11 7.65
CA THR A 40 -0.45 7.90 8.33
C THR A 40 -1.27 6.93 7.50
N ALA A 41 -2.07 6.12 8.18
CA ALA A 41 -2.93 5.15 7.50
C ALA A 41 -4.22 4.94 8.27
N VAL A 42 -5.24 4.50 7.53
CA VAL A 42 -6.53 4.09 8.08
C VAL A 42 -6.74 2.64 7.71
N ILE A 43 -7.07 1.81 8.70
CA ILE A 43 -7.28 0.38 8.51
C ILE A 43 -8.68 0.01 8.99
N GLU A 44 -9.35 -0.81 8.18
CA GLU A 44 -10.63 -1.41 8.53
C GLU A 44 -10.41 -2.78 9.18
N GLY A 45 -10.83 -2.90 10.45
CA GLY A 45 -10.86 -4.17 11.17
C GLY A 45 -12.26 -4.35 11.74
N ASN A 46 -12.38 -4.74 13.01
CA ASN A 46 -13.67 -4.73 13.70
C ASN A 46 -14.22 -3.30 13.82
N GLU A 47 -13.30 -2.36 13.92
CA GLU A 47 -13.58 -0.92 13.86
C GLU A 47 -12.62 -0.32 12.86
N THR A 48 -12.72 0.99 12.63
CA THR A 48 -11.74 1.73 11.84
C THR A 48 -10.63 2.22 12.76
N TYR A 49 -9.39 1.85 12.43
CA TYR A 49 -8.22 2.21 13.24
C TYR A 49 -7.32 3.16 12.47
N GLN A 50 -6.61 3.99 13.21
CA GLN A 50 -5.62 4.90 12.64
C GLN A 50 -4.22 4.45 13.07
N VAL A 51 -3.28 4.49 12.14
CA VAL A 51 -1.89 4.14 12.37
C VAL A 51 -1.02 5.35 12.02
N LEU A 52 -0.09 5.66 12.91
CA LEU A 52 0.90 6.71 12.70
C LEU A 52 2.28 6.07 12.76
N LEU A 53 3.13 6.40 11.79
CA LEU A 53 4.52 5.95 11.76
C LEU A 53 5.44 7.17 11.67
N GLU A 54 6.48 7.22 12.47
CA GLU A 54 7.54 8.21 12.34
C GLU A 54 8.74 7.58 11.63
N GLY A 55 9.24 8.27 10.61
CA GLY A 55 10.28 7.78 9.70
C GLY A 55 9.70 7.35 8.37
N HIS A 56 10.55 7.23 7.34
CA HIS A 56 10.10 6.87 5.99
C HIS A 56 10.52 5.45 5.61
N ASP A 57 11.80 5.16 5.54
CA ASP A 57 12.35 3.81 5.30
C ASP A 57 12.76 3.11 6.59
N VAL A 58 13.05 3.86 7.64
CA VAL A 58 13.33 3.33 8.98
C VAL A 58 12.32 3.97 9.92
N ILE A 59 11.49 3.13 10.52
CA ILE A 59 10.42 3.57 11.41
C ILE A 59 10.95 3.57 12.84
N THR A 60 10.97 4.73 13.46
CA THR A 60 11.51 4.91 14.82
C THR A 60 10.44 4.90 15.90
N GLN A 61 9.21 5.30 15.56
CA GLN A 61 8.07 5.26 16.45
C GLN A 61 6.82 4.91 15.67
N TRP A 62 5.87 4.26 16.34
CA TRP A 62 4.60 3.86 15.74
C TRP A 62 3.49 3.86 16.77
N HIS A 63 2.27 4.12 16.31
CA HIS A 63 1.09 4.13 17.16
C HIS A 63 -0.11 3.63 16.36
N CYS A 64 -0.95 2.81 17.01
CA CYS A 64 -2.22 2.37 16.47
C CYS A 64 -3.31 2.61 17.52
N THR A 65 -4.50 3.01 17.09
CA THR A 65 -5.62 3.28 18.00
C THR A 65 -6.31 2.00 18.52
N CYS A 66 -5.87 0.82 18.07
CA CYS A 66 -6.44 -0.44 18.55
C CYS A 66 -6.04 -0.73 20.00
N PRO A 67 -6.82 -1.58 20.72
CA PRO A 67 -6.55 -1.89 22.11
C PRO A 67 -5.50 -2.99 22.33
N PHE A 68 -4.60 -3.22 21.37
CA PHE A 68 -3.59 -4.28 21.46
C PHE A 68 -2.52 -3.93 22.50
N GLU A 69 -2.29 -4.86 23.45
CA GLU A 69 -1.35 -4.67 24.55
C GLU A 69 -0.32 -5.82 24.66
N HIS A 70 -0.31 -6.78 23.74
CA HIS A 70 0.48 -8.00 23.85
C HIS A 70 1.85 -7.95 23.15
N GLY A 71 2.31 -6.76 22.80
CA GLY A 71 3.61 -6.60 22.18
C GLY A 71 3.77 -5.21 21.56
N PRO A 72 4.97 -4.88 21.08
CA PRO A 72 5.24 -3.54 20.57
C PRO A 72 4.55 -3.24 19.23
N VAL A 73 4.28 -4.27 18.42
CA VAL A 73 3.71 -4.09 17.07
C VAL A 73 2.45 -4.93 16.94
N CYS A 74 1.32 -4.29 16.67
CA CYS A 74 0.06 -4.98 16.41
C CYS A 74 -0.06 -5.36 14.91
N LYS A 75 -1.05 -6.19 14.60
CA LYS A 75 -1.31 -6.62 13.22
C LYS A 75 -1.65 -5.45 12.29
N HIS A 76 -2.27 -4.39 12.81
CA HIS A 76 -2.62 -3.21 12.00
C HIS A 76 -1.37 -2.44 11.59
N VAL A 77 -0.44 -2.23 12.51
CA VAL A 77 0.85 -1.61 12.19
C VAL A 77 1.59 -2.47 11.17
N ALA A 78 1.61 -3.80 11.37
CA ALA A 78 2.26 -4.70 10.42
C ALA A 78 1.64 -4.58 9.01
N ALA A 79 0.31 -4.50 8.92
CA ALA A 79 -0.36 -4.30 7.62
C ALA A 79 0.09 -3.01 6.94
N VAL A 80 0.23 -1.93 7.70
CA VAL A 80 0.70 -0.64 7.17
C VAL A 80 2.16 -0.73 6.73
N LEU A 81 3.00 -1.50 7.42
CA LEU A 81 4.38 -1.71 6.99
C LEU A 81 4.46 -2.36 5.60
N TYR A 82 3.59 -3.34 5.31
CA TYR A 82 3.49 -3.92 3.97
C TYR A 82 3.06 -2.87 2.94
N ALA A 83 2.05 -2.06 3.28
CA ALA A 83 1.56 -1.02 2.39
C ALA A 83 2.62 0.04 2.10
N VAL A 84 3.38 0.46 3.12
CA VAL A 84 4.48 1.43 2.97
C VAL A 84 5.57 0.86 2.06
N ARG A 85 5.95 -0.40 2.26
CA ARG A 85 6.97 -1.04 1.42
C ARG A 85 6.57 -1.05 -0.04
N ASP A 86 5.33 -1.44 -0.33
CA ASP A 86 4.79 -1.42 -1.68
C ASP A 86 4.82 -0.02 -2.27
N GLU A 87 4.37 0.98 -1.51
CA GLU A 87 4.33 2.37 -1.97
C GLU A 87 5.73 2.88 -2.32
N ILE A 88 6.73 2.57 -1.50
CA ILE A 88 8.12 2.94 -1.77
C ILE A 88 8.61 2.27 -3.05
N GLN A 89 8.32 0.98 -3.22
CA GLN A 89 8.72 0.23 -4.41
C GLN A 89 8.05 0.76 -5.68
N ILE A 90 6.76 1.08 -5.60
CA ILE A 90 6.01 1.67 -6.71
C ILE A 90 6.59 3.03 -7.09
N ASN A 91 6.89 3.87 -6.11
CA ASN A 91 7.46 5.20 -6.35
C ASN A 91 8.85 5.09 -7.00
N ARG A 92 9.68 4.15 -6.56
CA ARG A 92 11.00 3.90 -7.18
C ARG A 92 10.87 3.42 -8.61
N ALA A 93 9.98 2.47 -8.87
CA ALA A 93 9.75 1.93 -10.19
C ALA A 93 9.21 3.01 -11.15
N SER A 94 8.32 3.87 -10.66
CA SER A 94 7.79 5.00 -11.41
C SER A 94 8.89 6.00 -11.77
N ALA A 95 9.71 6.37 -10.78
CA ALA A 95 10.80 7.34 -10.98
C ALA A 95 11.88 6.84 -11.92
N SER A 96 12.18 5.54 -11.95
CA SER A 96 13.19 4.93 -12.81
C SER A 96 12.70 4.64 -14.22
N GLY A 97 11.40 4.79 -14.49
CA GLY A 97 10.79 4.45 -15.78
C GLY A 97 10.57 2.96 -16.00
N GLU A 98 10.74 2.13 -14.98
CA GLU A 98 10.52 0.68 -15.09
C GLU A 98 9.09 0.34 -15.48
N ILE A 99 8.11 1.05 -14.93
CA ILE A 99 6.70 0.79 -15.23
C ILE A 99 6.43 1.06 -16.72
N ASP A 100 6.96 2.14 -17.25
CA ASP A 100 6.82 2.46 -18.68
C ASP A 100 7.42 1.36 -19.55
N ARG A 101 8.60 0.85 -19.18
CA ARG A 101 9.24 -0.26 -19.92
C ARG A 101 8.40 -1.53 -19.87
N TRP A 102 7.83 -1.85 -18.72
CA TRP A 102 6.96 -3.03 -18.58
C TRP A 102 5.70 -2.89 -19.44
N ILE A 103 5.13 -1.70 -19.51
CA ILE A 103 3.97 -1.42 -20.38
C ILE A 103 4.35 -1.60 -21.86
N ASP A 104 5.51 -1.10 -22.25
CA ASP A 104 5.99 -1.22 -23.64
C ASP A 104 6.23 -2.69 -24.01
N ASP A 105 6.69 -3.53 -23.08
CA ASP A 105 6.96 -4.94 -23.31
C ASP A 105 5.72 -5.83 -23.22
N ALA A 106 4.63 -5.35 -22.60
CA ALA A 106 3.40 -6.13 -22.45
C ALA A 106 2.64 -6.24 -23.76
N ASP A 107 1.96 -7.38 -23.98
CA ASP A 107 1.13 -7.52 -25.18
C ASP A 107 -0.21 -6.79 -25.04
N ALA A 108 -0.89 -6.60 -26.18
CA ALA A 108 -2.14 -5.84 -26.22
C ALA A 108 -3.26 -6.47 -25.38
N ASP A 109 -3.33 -7.80 -25.34
CA ASP A 109 -4.36 -8.51 -24.58
C ASP A 109 -4.15 -8.33 -23.08
N GLU A 110 -2.90 -8.38 -22.63
CA GLU A 110 -2.53 -8.15 -21.25
C GLU A 110 -2.88 -6.72 -20.82
N LEU A 111 -2.52 -5.73 -21.62
CA LEU A 111 -2.83 -4.33 -21.36
C LEU A 111 -4.33 -4.06 -21.33
N ARG A 112 -5.09 -4.65 -22.24
CA ARG A 112 -6.55 -4.53 -22.26
C ARG A 112 -7.18 -5.10 -20.99
N ARG A 113 -6.71 -6.25 -20.55
CA ARG A 113 -7.20 -6.89 -19.33
C ARG A 113 -6.95 -6.03 -18.10
N LEU A 114 -5.72 -5.51 -17.97
CA LEU A 114 -5.37 -4.61 -16.88
C LEU A 114 -6.20 -3.33 -16.91
N LEU A 115 -6.35 -2.73 -18.08
CA LEU A 115 -7.11 -1.49 -18.22
C LEU A 115 -8.59 -1.69 -17.89
N LYS A 116 -9.19 -2.80 -18.33
CA LYS A 116 -10.58 -3.13 -18.01
C LYS A 116 -10.78 -3.30 -16.51
N MET A 117 -9.81 -3.92 -15.82
CA MET A 117 -9.85 -4.08 -14.38
C MET A 117 -9.79 -2.71 -13.69
N GLU A 118 -8.87 -1.84 -14.09
CA GLU A 118 -8.72 -0.51 -13.52
C GLU A 118 -9.96 0.35 -13.73
N VAL A 119 -10.58 0.27 -14.90
CA VAL A 119 -11.82 1.01 -15.21
C VAL A 119 -12.94 0.62 -14.24
N ARG A 120 -13.01 -0.63 -13.82
CA ARG A 120 -14.01 -1.10 -12.85
C ARG A 120 -13.72 -0.63 -11.43
N MET A 121 -12.43 -0.51 -11.07
CA MET A 121 -11.99 -0.29 -9.70
C MET A 121 -11.71 1.20 -9.39
N ASN A 122 -11.44 1.99 -10.40
CA ASN A 122 -10.94 3.36 -10.22
C ASN A 122 -11.73 4.35 -11.08
N GLU A 123 -12.48 5.22 -10.39
CA GLU A 123 -13.33 6.21 -11.06
C GLU A 123 -12.56 7.20 -11.93
N THR A 124 -11.39 7.63 -11.48
CA THR A 124 -10.56 8.57 -12.24
C THR A 124 -10.09 7.95 -13.56
N VAL A 125 -9.61 6.71 -13.51
CA VAL A 125 -9.20 5.97 -14.70
C VAL A 125 -10.40 5.75 -15.63
N ARG A 126 -11.54 5.34 -15.10
CA ARG A 126 -12.76 5.13 -15.87
C ARG A 126 -13.15 6.38 -16.63
N ASN A 127 -13.15 7.53 -15.96
CA ASN A 127 -13.54 8.80 -16.57
C ASN A 127 -12.55 9.24 -17.64
N SER A 128 -11.25 9.07 -17.42
CA SER A 128 -10.22 9.37 -18.40
C SER A 128 -10.36 8.51 -19.65
N VAL A 129 -10.52 7.21 -19.48
CA VAL A 129 -10.67 6.26 -20.59
C VAL A 129 -11.93 6.58 -21.40
N TYR A 130 -13.03 6.85 -20.70
CA TYR A 130 -14.28 7.22 -21.37
C TYR A 130 -14.11 8.43 -22.26
N ARG A 131 -13.51 9.51 -21.76
CA ARG A 131 -13.31 10.73 -22.51
C ARG A 131 -12.46 10.51 -23.76
N GLU A 132 -11.35 9.76 -23.60
CA GLU A 132 -10.43 9.51 -24.71
C GLU A 132 -11.04 8.63 -25.79
N LEU A 133 -11.69 7.55 -25.41
CA LEU A 133 -12.26 6.61 -26.39
C LEU A 133 -13.56 7.17 -27.02
N LYS A 134 -14.35 7.89 -26.25
CA LYS A 134 -15.59 8.51 -26.77
C LYS A 134 -15.30 9.56 -27.84
N SER A 135 -14.22 10.31 -27.70
CA SER A 135 -13.84 11.35 -28.67
C SER A 135 -13.48 10.81 -30.04
N ARG A 136 -13.29 9.50 -30.19
CA ARG A 136 -12.97 8.85 -31.48
C ARG A 136 -14.20 8.49 -32.30
N GLU A 137 -15.38 8.61 -31.74
CA GLU A 137 -16.64 8.28 -32.44
C GLU A 137 -17.16 9.43 -33.28
#